data_fae44cca0c24a8be464dcc6f30d996ab
#
_entry.id   fae44cca0c24a8be464dcc6f30d996ab
#
_cell.length_a   1.000
_cell.length_b   1.000
_cell.length_c   1.000
_cell.angle_alpha   90.00
_cell.angle_beta   90.00
_cell.angle_gamma   90.00
#
_symmetry.space_group_name_H-M   'P 1'
#
loop_
_entity.id
_entity.type
_entity.pdbx_description
1 polymer ?
#
loop_
_entity_poly.entity_id
_entity_poly.type
_entity_poly.pdbx_seq_one_letter_code
_entity_poly.pdbx_strand_id
1 'polypeptide(L)'
;MASREKIALITFLASLVTGLCAVFLLVRSVRPSAGKPYEMLEVTDARKFMSYEKNYMVIDVREPELYSAGHLQRAVNIPYSELVKKAPAILRDSSQSVYVYGNTSEESCAAAQKLSDMGYSGVAEIGSYADWQKDLIGTETESLMGATIE
;
A
#
# COMPACT_ATOMS: atom_id res chain seq x y z
N MET A 1 -15.03 -53.45 -34.50
CA MET A 1 -15.31 -53.05 -33.10
C MET A 1 -14.18 -52.21 -32.47
N ALA A 2 -12.91 -52.47 -32.71
CA ALA A 2 -11.78 -51.72 -32.12
C ALA A 2 -11.69 -50.21 -32.47
N SER A 3 -12.35 -49.75 -33.53
CA SER A 3 -12.29 -48.31 -33.96
C SER A 3 -13.15 -47.36 -33.11
N ARG A 4 -14.28 -47.82 -32.65
CA ARG A 4 -15.23 -46.98 -31.89
C ARG A 4 -14.76 -46.75 -30.43
N GLU A 5 -14.11 -47.74 -29.84
CA GLU A 5 -13.56 -47.61 -28.47
C GLU A 5 -12.35 -46.68 -28.44
N LYS A 6 -11.50 -46.72 -29.48
CA LYS A 6 -10.36 -45.80 -29.61
C LYS A 6 -10.81 -44.35 -29.78
N ILE A 7 -11.89 -44.11 -30.54
CA ILE A 7 -12.45 -42.74 -30.70
C ILE A 7 -13.05 -42.26 -29.37
N ALA A 8 -13.78 -43.11 -28.65
CA ALA A 8 -14.35 -42.76 -27.34
C ALA A 8 -13.25 -42.41 -26.31
N LEU A 9 -12.16 -43.16 -26.31
CA LEU A 9 -11.02 -42.91 -25.40
C LEU A 9 -10.30 -41.60 -25.75
N ILE A 10 -10.11 -41.29 -27.04
CA ILE A 10 -9.50 -40.02 -27.47
C ILE A 10 -10.36 -38.81 -27.12
N THR A 11 -11.68 -38.89 -27.31
CA THR A 11 -12.59 -37.81 -26.93
C THR A 11 -12.68 -37.61 -25.42
N PHE A 12 -12.62 -38.69 -24.65
CA PHE A 12 -12.56 -38.59 -23.17
C PHE A 12 -11.27 -37.95 -22.67
N LEU A 13 -10.11 -38.36 -23.22
CA LEU A 13 -8.81 -37.77 -22.90
C LEU A 13 -8.73 -36.29 -23.31
N ALA A 14 -9.27 -35.93 -24.49
CA ALA A 14 -9.34 -34.53 -24.93
C ALA A 14 -10.19 -33.67 -24.00
N SER A 15 -11.34 -34.17 -23.54
CA SER A 15 -12.20 -33.50 -22.58
C SER A 15 -11.52 -33.31 -21.21
N LEU A 16 -10.77 -34.31 -20.75
CA LEU A 16 -10.02 -34.24 -19.51
C LEU A 16 -8.90 -33.18 -19.57
N VAL A 17 -8.18 -33.11 -20.68
CA VAL A 17 -7.11 -32.13 -20.92
C VAL A 17 -7.68 -30.70 -20.99
N THR A 18 -8.81 -30.52 -21.68
CA THR A 18 -9.46 -29.19 -21.75
C THR A 18 -10.00 -28.76 -20.38
N GLY A 19 -10.56 -29.69 -19.60
CA GLY A 19 -10.98 -29.42 -18.21
C GLY A 19 -9.81 -29.03 -17.30
N LEU A 20 -8.70 -29.78 -17.38
CA LEU A 20 -7.49 -29.48 -16.61
C LEU A 20 -6.87 -28.11 -17.02
N CYS A 21 -6.88 -27.79 -18.31
CA CYS A 21 -6.40 -26.49 -18.81
C CYS A 21 -7.28 -25.34 -18.32
N ALA A 22 -8.59 -25.50 -18.30
CA ALA A 22 -9.51 -24.51 -17.78
C ALA A 22 -9.34 -24.26 -16.26
N VAL A 23 -9.17 -25.33 -15.48
CA VAL A 23 -8.86 -25.25 -14.05
C VAL A 23 -7.49 -24.61 -13.82
N PHE A 24 -6.48 -24.95 -14.62
CA PHE A 24 -5.13 -24.37 -14.53
C PHE A 24 -5.15 -22.87 -14.89
N LEU A 25 -5.95 -22.46 -15.89
CA LEU A 25 -6.15 -21.04 -16.24
C LEU A 25 -6.91 -20.29 -15.16
N LEU A 26 -7.92 -20.91 -14.53
CA LEU A 26 -8.65 -20.32 -13.42
C LEU A 26 -7.77 -20.16 -12.17
N VAL A 27 -6.96 -21.18 -11.83
CA VAL A 27 -6.00 -21.11 -10.71
C VAL A 27 -4.90 -20.08 -10.98
N ARG A 28 -4.50 -19.90 -12.25
CA ARG A 28 -3.52 -18.88 -12.63
C ARG A 28 -4.08 -17.47 -12.61
N SER A 29 -5.41 -17.30 -12.71
CA SER A 29 -6.10 -16.01 -12.57
C SER A 29 -6.25 -15.58 -11.11
N VAL A 30 -6.21 -16.51 -10.17
CA VAL A 30 -6.03 -16.25 -8.74
C VAL A 30 -4.53 -16.19 -8.48
N ARG A 31 -3.85 -15.20 -9.02
CA ARG A 31 -2.57 -14.80 -8.42
C ARG A 31 -2.92 -14.22 -7.05
N PRO A 32 -2.44 -14.79 -5.93
CA PRO A 32 -2.28 -13.94 -4.78
C PRO A 32 -1.40 -12.80 -5.28
N SER A 33 -1.89 -11.59 -5.21
CA SER A 33 -1.07 -10.40 -5.35
C SER A 33 -0.05 -10.54 -4.21
N ALA A 34 1.10 -11.13 -4.50
CA ALA A 34 2.26 -10.96 -3.68
C ALA A 34 2.71 -9.52 -3.97
N GLY A 35 1.94 -8.59 -3.42
CA GLY A 35 2.36 -7.21 -3.33
C GLY A 35 3.78 -7.25 -2.76
N LYS A 36 4.70 -6.52 -3.34
CA LYS A 36 5.98 -6.29 -2.69
C LYS A 36 5.64 -5.79 -1.29
N PRO A 37 6.28 -6.32 -0.25
CA PRO A 37 6.05 -5.83 1.09
C PRO A 37 6.30 -4.32 1.07
N TYR A 38 5.41 -3.56 1.71
CA TYR A 38 5.61 -2.13 1.92
C TYR A 38 6.89 -1.91 2.74
N GLU A 39 7.48 -0.74 2.62
CA GLU A 39 8.61 -0.34 3.45
C GLU A 39 8.11 0.26 4.76
N MET A 40 8.87 0.08 5.83
CA MET A 40 8.66 0.76 7.11
C MET A 40 9.76 1.79 7.28
N LEU A 41 9.39 3.06 7.43
CA LEU A 41 10.34 4.16 7.57
C LEU A 41 10.13 4.88 8.90
N GLU A 42 11.22 5.16 9.57
CA GLU A 42 11.22 6.08 10.69
C GLU A 42 10.85 7.50 10.21
N VAL A 43 10.25 8.31 11.08
CA VAL A 43 9.79 9.68 10.75
C VAL A 43 10.91 10.54 10.14
N THR A 44 12.12 10.44 10.68
CA THR A 44 13.31 11.17 10.21
C THR A 44 13.70 10.79 8.78
N ASP A 45 13.68 9.49 8.46
CA ASP A 45 14.00 9.00 7.12
C ASP A 45 12.90 9.34 6.12
N ALA A 46 11.63 9.17 6.51
CA ALA A 46 10.48 9.54 5.70
C ALA A 46 10.53 11.05 5.33
N ARG A 47 10.82 11.91 6.31
CA ARG A 47 11.02 13.35 6.08
C ARG A 47 12.14 13.63 5.08
N LYS A 48 13.26 12.95 5.23
CA LYS A 48 14.41 13.06 4.34
C LYS A 48 14.04 12.66 2.92
N PHE A 49 13.40 11.52 2.71
CA PHE A 49 12.94 11.09 1.38
C PHE A 49 11.96 12.10 0.77
N MET A 50 10.95 12.55 1.50
CA MET A 50 9.99 13.55 1.03
C MET A 50 10.64 14.90 0.68
N SER A 51 11.81 15.23 1.24
CA SER A 51 12.53 16.46 0.90
C SER A 51 13.19 16.45 -0.48
N TYR A 52 13.56 15.27 -0.98
CA TYR A 52 14.19 15.11 -2.31
C TYR A 52 13.20 14.72 -3.39
N GLU A 53 12.16 13.98 -3.01
CA GLU A 53 11.20 13.43 -3.93
C GLU A 53 10.14 14.46 -4.28
N LYS A 54 9.87 14.60 -5.58
CA LYS A 54 8.87 15.59 -6.06
C LYS A 54 7.51 14.97 -6.32
N ASN A 55 7.49 13.68 -6.67
CA ASN A 55 6.27 12.95 -7.08
C ASN A 55 5.89 11.89 -6.05
N TYR A 56 5.35 12.31 -4.93
CA TYR A 56 4.85 11.42 -3.89
C TYR A 56 3.47 11.86 -3.40
N MET A 57 2.76 10.95 -2.76
CA MET A 57 1.51 11.20 -2.06
C MET A 57 1.66 10.84 -0.58
N VAL A 58 1.07 11.64 0.29
CA VAL A 58 0.93 11.32 1.71
C VAL A 58 -0.52 11.02 1.99
N ILE A 59 -0.80 9.86 2.56
CA ILE A 59 -2.16 9.39 2.87
C ILE A 59 -2.33 9.33 4.38
N ASP A 60 -3.32 10.08 4.87
CA ASP A 60 -3.81 10.01 6.23
C ASP A 60 -5.00 9.06 6.28
N VAL A 61 -4.84 7.92 6.97
CA VAL A 61 -5.91 6.91 7.05
C VAL A 61 -6.79 7.03 8.28
N ARG A 62 -6.58 8.09 9.08
CA ARG A 62 -7.40 8.39 10.25
C ARG A 62 -8.81 8.86 9.85
N GLU A 63 -9.71 8.85 10.82
CA GLU A 63 -11.06 9.38 10.62
C GLU A 63 -11.03 10.88 10.27
N PRO A 64 -12.01 11.38 9.49
CA PRO A 64 -12.02 12.76 8.99
C PRO A 64 -11.96 13.84 10.08
N GLU A 65 -12.49 13.56 11.26
CA GLU A 65 -12.48 14.46 12.41
C GLU A 65 -11.05 14.66 12.92
N LEU A 66 -10.25 13.58 12.99
CA LEU A 66 -8.85 13.62 13.39
C LEU A 66 -7.98 14.34 12.36
N TYR A 67 -8.25 14.08 11.08
CA TYR A 67 -7.59 14.80 9.98
C TYR A 67 -7.87 16.30 10.05
N SER A 68 -9.12 16.68 10.28
CA SER A 68 -9.55 18.08 10.34
C SER A 68 -8.96 18.81 11.56
N ALA A 69 -8.72 18.10 12.65
CA ALA A 69 -8.07 18.65 13.85
C ALA A 69 -6.56 18.93 13.65
N GLY A 70 -5.94 18.29 12.66
CA GLY A 70 -4.53 18.48 12.29
C GLY A 70 -4.01 17.29 11.49
N HIS A 71 -3.19 17.55 10.49
CA HIS A 71 -2.63 16.54 9.59
C HIS A 71 -1.26 16.97 9.07
N LEU A 72 -0.51 16.04 8.47
CA LEU A 72 0.77 16.34 7.83
C LEU A 72 0.56 17.19 6.59
N GLN A 73 1.49 18.09 6.35
CA GLN A 73 1.45 18.95 5.15
C GLN A 73 1.36 18.08 3.88
N ARG A 74 0.50 18.46 2.95
CA ARG A 74 0.21 17.75 1.69
C ARG A 74 -0.47 16.39 1.86
N ALA A 75 -0.86 15.98 3.07
CA ALA A 75 -1.60 14.75 3.26
C ALA A 75 -3.01 14.83 2.65
N VAL A 76 -3.46 13.72 2.09
CA VAL A 76 -4.82 13.50 1.61
C VAL A 76 -5.49 12.50 2.54
N ASN A 77 -6.66 12.85 3.06
CA ASN A 77 -7.40 11.95 3.93
C ASN A 77 -8.15 10.89 3.13
N ILE A 78 -7.83 9.64 3.40
CA ILE A 78 -8.56 8.47 2.94
C ILE A 78 -8.72 7.54 4.14
N PRO A 79 -9.81 7.63 4.89
CA PRO A 79 -10.04 6.77 6.05
C PRO A 79 -9.82 5.30 5.72
N TYR A 80 -9.25 4.54 6.66
CA TYR A 80 -8.90 3.13 6.43
C TYR A 80 -10.09 2.32 5.91
N SER A 81 -11.30 2.59 6.40
CA SER A 81 -12.55 1.95 5.97
C SER A 81 -12.91 2.21 4.50
N GLU A 82 -12.44 3.34 3.94
CA GLU A 82 -12.73 3.75 2.56
C GLU A 82 -11.55 3.53 1.59
N LEU A 83 -10.40 3.05 2.09
CA LEU A 83 -9.15 2.98 1.36
C LEU A 83 -9.29 2.20 0.04
N VAL A 84 -9.89 1.01 0.07
CA VAL A 84 -10.08 0.17 -1.13
C VAL A 84 -10.94 0.88 -2.19
N LYS A 85 -11.94 1.65 -1.76
CA LYS A 85 -12.87 2.33 -2.66
C LYS A 85 -12.28 3.60 -3.25
N LYS A 86 -11.58 4.40 -2.43
CA LYS A 86 -11.12 5.75 -2.80
C LYS A 86 -9.71 5.79 -3.37
N ALA A 87 -8.80 4.90 -2.92
CA ALA A 87 -7.41 4.92 -3.36
C ALA A 87 -7.24 4.86 -4.89
N PRO A 88 -7.96 4.02 -5.66
CA PRO A 88 -7.76 3.97 -7.11
C PRO A 88 -8.11 5.25 -7.87
N ALA A 89 -8.99 6.08 -7.34
CA ALA A 89 -9.34 7.36 -7.94
C ALA A 89 -8.30 8.46 -7.65
N ILE A 90 -7.60 8.34 -6.53
CA ILE A 90 -6.62 9.32 -6.01
C ILE A 90 -5.21 8.93 -6.43
N LEU A 91 -4.82 7.67 -6.22
CA LEU A 91 -3.51 7.12 -6.54
C LEU A 91 -3.56 6.47 -7.93
N ARG A 92 -3.42 7.29 -8.97
CA ARG A 92 -3.58 6.83 -10.37
C ARG A 92 -2.36 6.11 -10.91
N ASP A 93 -1.19 6.37 -10.33
CA ASP A 93 0.07 5.73 -10.69
C ASP A 93 0.45 4.72 -9.59
N SER A 94 0.39 3.43 -9.92
CA SER A 94 0.71 2.35 -8.98
C SER A 94 2.19 2.25 -8.63
N SER A 95 3.06 2.95 -9.34
CA SER A 95 4.50 3.04 -9.09
C SER A 95 4.92 4.29 -8.32
N GLN A 96 4.00 5.23 -8.13
CA GLN A 96 4.24 6.44 -7.35
C GLN A 96 4.54 6.09 -5.89
N SER A 97 5.45 6.86 -5.27
CA SER A 97 5.70 6.75 -3.83
C SER A 97 4.49 7.21 -3.02
N VAL A 98 4.04 6.36 -2.12
CA VAL A 98 2.87 6.59 -1.26
C VAL A 98 3.29 6.40 0.19
N TYR A 99 3.33 7.49 0.94
CA TYR A 99 3.62 7.51 2.36
C TYR A 99 2.32 7.46 3.16
N VAL A 100 2.19 6.47 4.04
CA VAL A 100 0.94 6.21 4.78
C VAL A 100 1.18 6.36 6.26
N TYR A 101 0.33 7.11 6.93
CA TYR A 101 0.32 7.21 8.38
C TYR A 101 -1.11 7.10 8.94
N GLY A 102 -1.21 6.68 10.19
CA GLY A 102 -2.47 6.49 10.88
C GLY A 102 -2.50 7.14 12.26
N ASN A 103 -3.48 6.76 13.05
CA ASN A 103 -3.54 7.13 14.46
C ASN A 103 -2.57 6.30 15.31
N THR A 104 -2.35 5.05 14.92
CA THR A 104 -1.36 4.13 15.49
C THR A 104 -0.52 3.49 14.39
N SER A 105 0.65 2.93 14.75
CA SER A 105 1.50 2.20 13.82
C SER A 105 0.80 0.94 13.27
N GLU A 106 -0.08 0.28 14.05
CA GLU A 106 -0.85 -0.86 13.57
C GLU A 106 -1.82 -0.46 12.46
N GLU A 107 -2.47 0.69 12.60
CA GLU A 107 -3.39 1.19 11.58
C GLU A 107 -2.66 1.57 10.29
N SER A 108 -1.51 2.25 10.39
CA SER A 108 -0.70 2.61 9.23
C SER A 108 -0.09 1.38 8.54
N CYS A 109 0.40 0.39 9.29
CA CYS A 109 0.86 -0.89 8.74
C CYS A 109 -0.26 -1.64 8.00
N ALA A 110 -1.45 -1.72 8.60
CA ALA A 110 -2.59 -2.38 7.96
C ALA A 110 -3.02 -1.68 6.67
N ALA A 111 -2.95 -0.35 6.64
CA ALA A 111 -3.26 0.45 5.46
C ALA A 111 -2.20 0.29 4.36
N ALA A 112 -0.91 0.32 4.73
CA ALA A 112 0.19 0.10 3.81
C ALA A 112 0.14 -1.30 3.18
N GLN A 113 -0.12 -2.34 3.97
CA GLN A 113 -0.31 -3.70 3.47
C GLN A 113 -1.49 -3.76 2.50
N LYS A 114 -2.61 -3.13 2.83
CA LYS A 114 -3.78 -3.11 1.96
C LYS A 114 -3.51 -2.44 0.62
N LEU A 115 -2.79 -1.32 0.59
CA LEU A 115 -2.37 -0.66 -0.65
C LEU A 115 -1.41 -1.53 -1.46
N SER A 116 -0.45 -2.18 -0.80
CA SER A 116 0.46 -3.13 -1.45
C SER A 116 -0.30 -4.31 -2.08
N ASP A 117 -1.29 -4.87 -1.38
CA ASP A 117 -2.15 -5.94 -1.90
C ASP A 117 -3.02 -5.49 -3.09
N MET A 118 -3.33 -4.20 -3.18
CA MET A 118 -4.00 -3.59 -4.33
C MET A 118 -3.06 -3.35 -5.53
N GLY A 119 -1.76 -3.61 -5.38
CA GLY A 119 -0.77 -3.53 -6.45
C GLY A 119 0.03 -2.22 -6.50
N TYR A 120 -0.06 -1.36 -5.49
CA TYR A 120 0.82 -0.20 -5.35
C TYR A 120 2.20 -0.67 -4.89
N SER A 121 3.25 -0.33 -5.65
CA SER A 121 4.60 -0.87 -5.44
C SER A 121 5.53 0.06 -4.64
N GLY A 122 5.19 1.33 -4.54
CA GLY A 122 5.98 2.36 -3.84
C GLY A 122 5.39 2.75 -2.49
N VAL A 123 4.80 1.79 -1.74
CA VAL A 123 4.15 2.09 -0.45
C VAL A 123 5.15 2.05 0.68
N ALA A 124 5.17 3.09 1.50
CA ALA A 124 5.92 3.16 2.74
C ALA A 124 5.01 3.56 3.91
N GLU A 125 5.07 2.80 4.98
CA GLU A 125 4.51 3.12 6.28
C GLU A 125 5.44 4.09 6.99
N ILE A 126 4.90 5.17 7.55
CA ILE A 126 5.70 6.27 8.14
C ILE A 126 5.30 6.61 9.58
N GLY A 127 4.76 5.65 10.31
CA GLY A 127 4.43 5.78 11.72
C GLY A 127 3.05 6.36 12.01
N SER A 128 2.86 6.77 13.26
CA SER A 128 1.64 7.43 13.71
C SER A 128 1.74 8.96 13.60
N TYR A 129 0.59 9.62 13.55
CA TYR A 129 0.55 11.09 13.60
C TYR A 129 1.22 11.66 14.89
N ALA A 130 1.10 10.95 16.00
CA ALA A 130 1.74 11.36 17.27
C ALA A 130 3.28 11.31 17.19
N ASP A 131 3.87 10.37 16.45
CA ASP A 131 5.31 10.31 16.26
C ASP A 131 5.82 11.48 15.42
N TRP A 132 5.08 11.87 14.40
CA TRP A 132 5.36 13.08 13.62
C TRP A 132 5.28 14.37 14.45
N GLN A 133 4.31 14.47 15.35
CA GLN A 133 4.21 15.64 16.26
C GLN A 133 5.41 15.73 17.21
N LYS A 134 5.88 14.60 17.76
CA LYS A 134 7.07 14.56 18.64
C LYS A 134 8.32 15.00 17.88
N ASP A 135 8.50 14.53 16.66
CA ASP A 135 9.65 14.87 15.84
C ASP A 135 9.68 16.37 15.47
N LEU A 136 8.52 16.97 15.16
CA LEU A 136 8.41 18.42 14.92
C LEU A 136 8.81 19.23 16.14
N ILE A 137 8.37 18.86 17.34
CA ILE A 137 8.73 19.52 18.59
C ILE A 137 10.23 19.36 18.88
N GLY A 138 10.81 18.17 18.62
CA GLY A 138 12.23 17.90 18.80
C GLY A 138 13.12 18.80 17.94
N THR A 139 12.77 18.98 16.67
CA THR A 139 13.54 19.82 15.74
C THR A 139 13.46 21.31 16.07
N GLU A 140 12.34 21.81 16.58
CA GLU A 140 12.21 23.18 17.05
C GLU A 140 13.08 23.45 18.28
N THR A 141 13.14 22.49 19.20
CA THR A 141 13.95 22.59 20.44
C THR A 141 15.45 22.58 20.14
N GLU A 142 15.91 21.74 19.20
CA GLU A 142 17.30 21.73 18.75
C GLU A 142 17.70 23.03 18.04
N SER A 143 16.81 23.57 17.21
CA SER A 143 17.03 24.84 16.52
C SER A 143 17.17 26.00 17.50
N LEU A 144 16.38 26.04 18.57
CA LEU A 144 16.45 27.06 19.60
C LEU A 144 17.70 26.93 20.49
N MET A 145 18.14 25.70 20.79
CA MET A 145 19.37 25.45 21.57
C MET A 145 20.64 25.79 20.76
N GLY A 146 20.64 25.50 19.46
CA GLY A 146 21.75 25.85 18.56
C GLY A 146 21.96 27.35 18.37
N ALA A 147 20.90 28.15 18.49
CA ALA A 147 20.97 29.61 18.37
C ALA A 147 21.50 30.34 19.63
N THR A 148 21.69 29.65 20.73
CA THR A 148 22.10 30.24 22.01
C THR A 148 23.61 30.13 22.28
N ILE A 149 24.41 29.57 21.35
CA ILE A 149 25.86 29.30 21.53
C ILE A 149 26.73 30.19 20.60
N GLU A 150 26.22 31.32 20.08
CA GLU A 150 27.03 32.34 19.43
C GLU A 150 27.17 33.63 20.25
#